data_b920ec56593930e8a8737b0525af84fb
#
_entry.id   b920ec56593930e8a8737b0525af84fb
#
_cell.length_a   1.000
_cell.length_b   1.000
_cell.length_c   1.000
_cell.angle_alpha   90.00
_cell.angle_beta   90.00
_cell.angle_gamma   90.00
#
_symmetry.space_group_name_H-M   'P 1'
#
loop_
_entity.id
_entity.type
_entity.pdbx_description
1 polymer ?
#
loop_
_entity_poly.entity_id
_entity_poly.type
_entity_poly.pdbx_seq_one_letter_code
_entity_poly.pdbx_strand_id
1 'polypeptide(L)'
;MAKRDFYEILGVAKNASEEDIKKAYRKLAMKYHPDRNPDNKEAEEKFKEVKEAYEMLTNPEKREAYDRYGHAGVDPNMGAGGFGGFGGGAGFGDAFGDIFGDIFGGGRGRSSGPQVYRGADLRYNLEITLEQAAHGFDTTIRVPSWDKCDTCHGTGAKPGTSPVTCSTCHGHGQVRMQQGFFSIQQTCPKCHGSGKVIPEPCAACGGAGRIKRNKTLEVKIPAGIDNGMRIRSTGNGEPGTNGGPPGDLYVEIHIKPHQVFQREGDDLHCEMPISFTKAALGGEIEVPTLSGKVSFTVPEGTQTGKTFRLKGKGIKGVRSGYTGDLFCHVVVETPVKLTEKQKDLLREFDRLTKEGGAKHSPQSKGWMDKVKDFFE
;
A
#
# COMPACT_ATOMS: atom_id res chain seq x y z
N MET A 1 40.82 -1.12 26.34
CA MET A 1 41.47 -0.52 25.16
C MET A 1 40.97 0.91 25.05
N ALA A 2 41.85 1.89 24.76
CA ALA A 2 41.44 3.29 24.56
C ALA A 2 40.53 3.34 23.30
N LYS A 3 39.39 3.99 23.42
CA LYS A 3 38.47 4.22 22.26
C LYS A 3 39.23 5.12 21.26
N ARG A 4 39.16 4.77 19.97
CA ARG A 4 39.78 5.55 18.88
C ARG A 4 39.03 6.87 18.70
N ASP A 5 39.78 7.91 18.27
CA ASP A 5 39.22 9.24 17.99
C ASP A 5 38.17 9.15 16.85
N PHE A 6 36.99 9.80 17.01
CA PHE A 6 35.92 9.76 16.01
C PHE A 6 36.32 10.40 14.68
N TYR A 7 37.18 11.43 14.69
CA TYR A 7 37.74 12.03 13.47
C TYR A 7 38.68 11.06 12.75
N GLU A 8 39.48 10.29 13.49
CA GLU A 8 40.34 9.25 12.94
C GLU A 8 39.55 8.08 12.37
N ILE A 9 38.45 7.67 13.01
CA ILE A 9 37.56 6.60 12.52
C ILE A 9 36.95 6.97 11.17
N LEU A 10 36.52 8.22 10.99
CA LEU A 10 36.01 8.71 9.73
C LEU A 10 37.10 9.11 8.72
N GLY A 11 38.35 9.25 9.17
CA GLY A 11 39.48 9.68 8.35
C GLY A 11 39.37 11.13 7.88
N VAL A 12 38.86 12.03 8.74
CA VAL A 12 38.70 13.46 8.49
C VAL A 12 39.44 14.29 9.51
N ALA A 13 39.77 15.53 9.17
CA ALA A 13 40.41 16.46 10.09
C ALA A 13 39.44 16.99 11.16
N LYS A 14 39.93 17.40 12.34
CA LYS A 14 39.09 17.94 13.43
C LYS A 14 38.27 19.17 13.02
N ASN A 15 38.75 19.94 12.06
CA ASN A 15 38.05 21.10 11.49
C ASN A 15 37.23 20.80 10.26
N ALA A 16 36.96 19.51 9.95
CA ALA A 16 36.19 19.10 8.79
C ALA A 16 34.77 19.69 8.82
N SER A 17 34.28 20.07 7.64
CA SER A 17 32.91 20.53 7.46
C SER A 17 31.89 19.37 7.64
N GLU A 18 30.64 19.71 7.91
CA GLU A 18 29.55 18.71 8.00
C GLU A 18 29.41 17.91 6.69
N GLU A 19 29.66 18.58 5.54
CA GLU A 19 29.62 17.93 4.23
C GLU A 19 30.74 16.90 4.05
N ASP A 20 31.97 17.23 4.54
CA ASP A 20 33.11 16.31 4.49
C ASP A 20 32.89 15.09 5.39
N ILE A 21 32.38 15.31 6.60
CA ILE A 21 31.99 14.23 7.52
C ILE A 21 30.97 13.32 6.87
N LYS A 22 29.91 13.86 6.25
CA LYS A 22 28.87 13.13 5.56
C LYS A 22 29.38 12.35 4.34
N LYS A 23 30.32 12.92 3.59
CA LYS A 23 30.97 12.27 2.45
C LYS A 23 31.86 11.11 2.89
N ALA A 24 32.65 11.30 3.95
CA ALA A 24 33.50 10.26 4.53
C ALA A 24 32.66 9.09 5.06
N TYR A 25 31.60 9.38 5.80
CA TYR A 25 30.67 8.38 6.30
C TYR A 25 30.08 7.53 5.17
N ARG A 26 29.53 8.15 4.11
CA ARG A 26 28.95 7.41 2.99
C ARG A 26 29.96 6.46 2.34
N LYS A 27 31.20 6.89 2.17
CA LYS A 27 32.27 6.07 1.59
C LYS A 27 32.59 4.86 2.46
N LEU A 28 32.71 5.05 3.78
CA LEU A 28 33.05 3.98 4.73
C LEU A 28 31.86 3.05 4.97
N ALA A 29 30.65 3.58 5.06
CA ALA A 29 29.43 2.81 5.19
C ALA A 29 29.20 1.88 3.99
N MET A 30 29.45 2.35 2.76
CA MET A 30 29.39 1.49 1.57
C MET A 30 30.50 0.44 1.54
N LYS A 31 31.68 0.73 2.10
CA LYS A 31 32.81 -0.19 2.15
C LYS A 31 32.58 -1.33 3.15
N TYR A 32 31.99 -1.02 4.32
CA TYR A 32 31.80 -1.97 5.42
C TYR A 32 30.35 -2.42 5.58
N HIS A 33 29.49 -2.19 4.56
CA HIS A 33 28.09 -2.58 4.61
C HIS A 33 27.93 -4.10 4.79
N PRO A 34 27.05 -4.57 5.68
CA PRO A 34 26.87 -6.02 5.93
C PRO A 34 26.46 -6.79 4.66
N ASP A 35 25.64 -6.22 3.77
CA ASP A 35 25.25 -6.88 2.51
C ASP A 35 26.43 -7.07 1.53
N ARG A 36 27.49 -6.28 1.67
CA ARG A 36 28.70 -6.40 0.84
C ARG A 36 29.80 -7.23 1.49
N ASN A 37 29.70 -7.45 2.78
CA ASN A 37 30.67 -8.20 3.58
C ASN A 37 29.93 -9.22 4.48
N PRO A 38 29.18 -10.16 3.88
CA PRO A 38 28.47 -11.17 4.66
C PRO A 38 29.48 -11.98 5.48
N ASP A 39 29.13 -12.28 6.73
CA ASP A 39 29.91 -13.08 7.70
C ASP A 39 31.29 -12.51 8.11
N ASN A 40 31.58 -11.24 7.79
CA ASN A 40 32.85 -10.58 8.19
C ASN A 40 32.65 -9.74 9.46
N LYS A 41 32.97 -10.33 10.62
CA LYS A 41 32.86 -9.66 11.94
C LYS A 41 33.68 -8.39 12.05
N GLU A 42 34.87 -8.32 11.43
CA GLU A 42 35.68 -7.11 11.44
C GLU A 42 35.04 -5.97 10.66
N ALA A 43 34.36 -6.27 9.54
CA ALA A 43 33.62 -5.28 8.78
C ALA A 43 32.40 -4.79 9.55
N GLU A 44 31.73 -5.65 10.28
CA GLU A 44 30.60 -5.30 11.14
C GLU A 44 31.02 -4.38 12.30
N GLU A 45 32.13 -4.68 12.97
CA GLU A 45 32.66 -3.84 14.03
C GLU A 45 33.06 -2.46 13.51
N LYS A 46 33.77 -2.41 12.38
CA LYS A 46 34.15 -1.13 11.73
C LYS A 46 32.92 -0.34 11.26
N PHE A 47 31.88 -1.01 10.81
CA PHE A 47 30.62 -0.34 10.43
C PHE A 47 29.93 0.30 11.64
N LYS A 48 29.91 -0.39 12.80
CA LYS A 48 29.40 0.15 14.07
C LYS A 48 30.20 1.37 14.53
N GLU A 49 31.54 1.28 14.52
CA GLU A 49 32.42 2.40 14.89
C GLU A 49 32.21 3.63 13.98
N VAL A 50 32.11 3.41 12.66
CA VAL A 50 31.89 4.48 11.67
C VAL A 50 30.53 5.14 11.85
N LYS A 51 29.48 4.35 12.18
CA LYS A 51 28.14 4.87 12.46
C LYS A 51 28.13 5.69 13.74
N GLU A 52 28.72 5.20 14.82
CA GLU A 52 28.84 5.91 16.09
C GLU A 52 29.58 7.25 15.92
N ALA A 53 30.73 7.25 15.23
CA ALA A 53 31.50 8.44 14.94
C ALA A 53 30.70 9.47 14.13
N TYR A 54 29.96 9.05 13.14
CA TYR A 54 29.11 9.93 12.34
C TYR A 54 27.97 10.56 13.17
N GLU A 55 27.26 9.77 13.97
CA GLU A 55 26.19 10.26 14.84
C GLU A 55 26.67 11.30 15.87
N MET A 56 27.88 11.12 16.37
CA MET A 56 28.49 12.07 17.32
C MET A 56 28.97 13.36 16.66
N LEU A 57 29.58 13.28 15.49
CA LEU A 57 30.14 14.44 14.82
C LEU A 57 29.16 15.25 13.95
N THR A 58 28.01 14.69 13.61
CA THR A 58 26.96 15.38 12.84
C THR A 58 26.06 16.26 13.71
N ASN A 59 25.93 15.94 14.99
CA ASN A 59 25.17 16.77 15.93
C ASN A 59 26.07 17.85 16.49
N PRO A 60 25.78 19.16 16.27
CA PRO A 60 26.62 20.27 16.74
C PRO A 60 26.90 20.24 18.23
N GLU A 61 25.92 19.95 19.06
CA GLU A 61 26.04 19.91 20.51
C GLU A 61 26.96 18.76 20.99
N LYS A 62 26.77 17.58 20.40
CA LYS A 62 27.58 16.39 20.72
C LYS A 62 29.01 16.56 20.22
N ARG A 63 29.20 17.17 19.04
CA ARG A 63 30.50 17.49 18.51
C ARG A 63 31.25 18.47 19.41
N GLU A 64 30.58 19.53 19.87
CA GLU A 64 31.15 20.51 20.80
C GLU A 64 31.55 19.87 22.14
N ALA A 65 30.67 19.00 22.69
CA ALA A 65 30.96 18.25 23.90
C ALA A 65 32.14 17.28 23.71
N TYR A 66 32.22 16.62 22.57
CA TYR A 66 33.34 15.74 22.21
C TYR A 66 34.62 16.50 22.03
N ASP A 67 34.59 17.65 21.37
CA ASP A 67 35.78 18.50 21.13
C ASP A 67 36.34 19.07 22.44
N ARG A 68 35.49 19.32 23.45
CA ARG A 68 35.90 19.84 24.77
C ARG A 68 36.38 18.77 25.75
N TYR A 69 35.69 17.63 25.77
CA TYR A 69 35.84 16.62 26.83
C TYR A 69 36.23 15.23 26.30
N GLY A 70 36.47 15.10 25.00
CA GLY A 70 36.75 13.81 24.36
C GLY A 70 35.59 12.80 24.52
N HIS A 71 35.92 11.53 24.55
CA HIS A 71 34.95 10.46 24.78
C HIS A 71 34.20 10.59 26.10
N ALA A 72 34.77 11.19 27.13
CA ALA A 72 34.13 11.40 28.41
C ALA A 72 32.94 12.38 28.33
N GLY A 73 32.95 13.32 27.37
CA GLY A 73 31.86 14.28 27.18
C GLY A 73 30.63 13.72 26.48
N VAL A 74 30.76 12.53 25.86
CA VAL A 74 29.69 11.88 25.10
C VAL A 74 29.36 10.47 25.61
N ASP A 75 30.02 10.04 26.70
CA ASP A 75 29.78 8.73 27.34
C ASP A 75 28.53 8.81 28.25
N PRO A 76 27.46 8.09 27.95
CA PRO A 76 26.22 8.10 28.73
C PRO A 76 26.41 7.61 30.19
N ASN A 77 27.54 6.98 30.51
CA ASN A 77 27.83 6.48 31.85
C ASN A 77 28.52 7.48 32.78
N MET A 78 28.99 8.63 32.32
CA MET A 78 29.77 9.59 33.10
C MET A 78 29.05 10.88 33.45
N GLY A 79 27.84 11.09 32.93
CA GLY A 79 26.95 12.23 33.25
C GLY A 79 25.99 11.92 34.37
N ALA A 80 26.35 12.26 35.61
CA ALA A 80 25.50 12.41 36.82
C ALA A 80 24.50 11.30 37.14
N GLY A 81 24.86 10.39 38.04
CA GLY A 81 23.92 9.83 39.04
C GLY A 81 22.83 8.92 38.55
N GLY A 82 23.15 7.65 38.35
CA GLY A 82 22.25 6.58 38.71
C GLY A 82 21.08 6.26 37.79
N PHE A 83 21.33 5.47 36.78
CA PHE A 83 20.32 4.49 36.36
C PHE A 83 21.01 3.26 35.76
N GLY A 84 21.18 2.26 36.62
CA GLY A 84 21.80 0.98 36.26
C GLY A 84 20.87 0.08 35.50
N GLY A 85 21.43 -0.62 34.52
CA GLY A 85 21.05 -1.98 34.17
C GLY A 85 19.94 -2.18 33.18
N PHE A 86 20.29 -2.32 31.91
CA PHE A 86 19.58 -3.27 31.06
C PHE A 86 20.53 -3.83 29.99
N GLY A 87 21.05 -5.02 30.26
CA GLY A 87 21.79 -5.83 29.27
C GLY A 87 20.85 -6.68 28.46
N GLY A 88 21.15 -6.84 27.16
CA GLY A 88 20.60 -7.95 26.37
C GLY A 88 19.87 -7.57 25.09
N GLY A 89 20.57 -7.60 23.99
CA GLY A 89 20.25 -8.07 22.62
C GLY A 89 18.87 -7.89 22.04
N ALA A 90 18.87 -7.24 20.90
CA ALA A 90 17.94 -7.24 19.77
C ALA A 90 17.21 -5.89 19.54
N GLY A 91 17.40 -5.30 18.36
CA GLY A 91 16.50 -4.30 17.78
C GLY A 91 16.77 -2.82 18.15
N PHE A 92 17.99 -2.30 17.91
CA PHE A 92 18.41 -0.95 18.34
C PHE A 92 17.97 0.22 17.42
N GLY A 93 17.06 0.01 16.43
CA GLY A 93 16.72 1.05 15.45
C GLY A 93 15.61 2.03 15.87
N ASP A 94 14.51 1.54 16.41
CA ASP A 94 13.31 2.37 16.65
C ASP A 94 13.14 2.82 18.11
N ALA A 95 13.70 2.10 19.08
CA ALA A 95 13.53 2.43 20.49
C ALA A 95 14.39 3.62 20.97
N PHE A 96 15.48 3.97 20.26
CA PHE A 96 16.36 5.06 20.63
C PHE A 96 15.86 6.45 20.22
N GLY A 97 15.07 6.54 19.14
CA GLY A 97 14.50 7.80 18.68
C GLY A 97 13.49 8.40 19.64
N ASP A 98 12.65 7.56 20.22
CA ASP A 98 11.55 7.99 21.10
C ASP A 98 12.03 8.30 22.53
N ILE A 99 13.05 7.60 23.05
CA ILE A 99 13.55 7.82 24.43
C ILE A 99 14.45 9.06 24.50
N PHE A 100 15.21 9.36 23.44
CA PHE A 100 16.09 10.53 23.42
C PHE A 100 15.35 11.84 23.16
N GLY A 101 14.25 11.81 22.40
CA GLY A 101 13.37 12.96 22.20
C GLY A 101 12.70 13.44 23.50
N ASP A 102 12.43 12.52 24.43
CA ASP A 102 11.76 12.82 25.69
C ASP A 102 12.70 13.30 26.80
N ILE A 103 13.98 12.95 26.77
CA ILE A 103 14.95 13.26 27.82
C ILE A 103 15.77 14.53 27.54
N PHE A 104 16.05 14.85 26.26
CA PHE A 104 16.88 16.00 25.87
C PHE A 104 16.14 17.15 25.18
N GLY A 105 14.88 16.97 24.79
CA GLY A 105 14.01 18.06 24.35
C GLY A 105 13.57 18.88 25.56
N GLY A 106 14.29 19.94 25.82
CA GLY A 106 14.22 20.84 26.98
C GLY A 106 12.84 21.01 27.60
N GLY A 107 12.79 20.91 28.90
CA GLY A 107 11.63 21.01 29.79
C GLY A 107 10.65 22.14 29.46
N ARG A 108 9.75 21.87 28.54
CA ARG A 108 8.44 22.50 28.50
C ARG A 108 7.48 21.50 29.12
N GLY A 109 7.00 21.84 30.31
CA GLY A 109 6.05 21.09 31.08
C GLY A 109 4.98 20.48 30.16
N ARG A 110 4.89 19.16 30.13
CA ARG A 110 3.72 18.48 29.59
C ARG A 110 2.52 19.09 30.27
N SER A 111 1.87 20.04 29.59
CA SER A 111 0.55 20.47 29.98
C SER A 111 -0.29 19.21 30.01
N SER A 112 -0.78 18.83 31.19
CA SER A 112 -1.71 17.72 31.37
C SER A 112 -3.09 18.10 30.82
N GLY A 113 -3.12 18.50 29.54
CA GLY A 113 -4.33 18.69 28.76
C GLY A 113 -4.86 17.33 28.28
N PRO A 114 -6.14 17.25 27.96
CA PRO A 114 -6.72 16.04 27.37
C PRO A 114 -5.93 15.70 26.11
N GLN A 115 -5.42 14.46 26.02
CA GLN A 115 -4.65 14.02 24.86
C GLN A 115 -5.53 14.11 23.60
N VAL A 116 -4.99 14.79 22.60
CA VAL A 116 -5.63 15.00 21.30
C VAL A 116 -5.34 13.78 20.43
N TYR A 117 -6.39 13.10 19.96
CA TYR A 117 -6.24 11.93 19.08
C TYR A 117 -6.84 12.20 17.71
N ARG A 118 -6.10 11.83 16.67
CA ARG A 118 -6.60 11.81 15.31
C ARG A 118 -7.71 10.77 15.17
N GLY A 119 -8.74 11.08 14.36
CA GLY A 119 -9.82 10.15 14.04
C GLY A 119 -9.29 8.94 13.25
N ALA A 120 -10.02 7.84 13.34
CA ALA A 120 -9.70 6.63 12.59
C ALA A 120 -9.91 6.83 11.07
N ASP A 121 -9.07 6.19 10.28
CA ASP A 121 -9.25 6.14 8.84
C ASP A 121 -10.38 5.14 8.49
N LEU A 122 -11.20 5.50 7.49
CA LEU A 122 -12.29 4.67 7.01
C LEU A 122 -11.90 4.01 5.68
N ARG A 123 -12.41 2.80 5.46
CA ARG A 123 -12.31 2.08 4.18
C ARG A 123 -13.70 1.89 3.59
N TYR A 124 -13.83 2.16 2.30
CA TYR A 124 -15.03 1.93 1.53
C TYR A 124 -14.69 1.14 0.26
N ASN A 125 -15.34 0.00 0.07
CA ASN A 125 -15.15 -0.81 -1.14
C ASN A 125 -16.16 -0.36 -2.18
N LEU A 126 -15.66 0.08 -3.33
CA LEU A 126 -16.48 0.52 -4.46
C LEU A 126 -16.35 -0.48 -5.60
N GLU A 127 -17.44 -1.14 -5.95
CA GLU A 127 -17.52 -2.03 -7.11
C GLU A 127 -17.88 -1.22 -8.36
N ILE A 128 -17.08 -1.37 -9.42
CA ILE A 128 -17.26 -0.69 -10.70
C ILE A 128 -17.18 -1.70 -11.86
N THR A 129 -17.69 -1.31 -13.03
CA THR A 129 -17.53 -2.11 -14.26
C THR A 129 -16.20 -1.83 -14.95
N LEU A 130 -15.80 -2.69 -15.88
CA LEU A 130 -14.57 -2.52 -16.65
C LEU A 130 -14.59 -1.24 -17.50
N GLU A 131 -15.74 -0.89 -18.08
CA GLU A 131 -15.94 0.32 -18.86
C GLU A 131 -15.81 1.56 -18.00
N GLN A 132 -16.38 1.54 -16.79
CA GLN A 132 -16.23 2.62 -15.81
C GLN A 132 -14.78 2.80 -15.39
N ALA A 133 -14.07 1.69 -15.20
CA ALA A 133 -12.64 1.73 -14.89
C ALA A 133 -11.80 2.29 -16.04
N ALA A 134 -12.15 1.95 -17.29
CA ALA A 134 -11.44 2.42 -18.47
C ALA A 134 -11.65 3.91 -18.75
N HIS A 135 -12.88 4.40 -18.62
CA HIS A 135 -13.23 5.79 -18.98
C HIS A 135 -13.14 6.77 -17.80
N GLY A 136 -13.17 6.25 -16.57
CA GLY A 136 -13.33 7.07 -15.38
C GLY A 136 -14.74 7.67 -15.28
N PHE A 137 -15.12 8.08 -14.10
CA PHE A 137 -16.43 8.73 -13.87
C PHE A 137 -16.46 9.38 -12.48
N ASP A 138 -17.42 10.26 -12.30
CA ASP A 138 -17.70 10.85 -11.00
C ASP A 138 -18.88 10.12 -10.36
N THR A 139 -18.75 9.77 -9.10
CA THR A 139 -19.76 9.03 -8.35
C THR A 139 -19.96 9.58 -6.96
N THR A 140 -21.14 9.33 -6.42
CA THR A 140 -21.48 9.72 -5.06
C THR A 140 -21.58 8.48 -4.18
N ILE A 141 -20.81 8.45 -3.09
CA ILE A 141 -20.84 7.37 -2.12
C ILE A 141 -21.43 7.82 -0.80
N ARG A 142 -22.07 6.91 -0.07
CA ARG A 142 -22.60 7.13 1.26
C ARG A 142 -21.77 6.33 2.26
N VAL A 143 -21.06 7.04 3.12
CA VAL A 143 -20.17 6.44 4.11
C VAL A 143 -20.75 6.67 5.49
N PRO A 144 -21.01 5.60 6.28
CA PRO A 144 -21.39 5.77 7.67
C PRO A 144 -20.20 6.34 8.46
N SER A 145 -20.39 7.49 9.04
CA SER A 145 -19.37 8.18 9.84
C SER A 145 -19.99 8.71 11.13
N TRP A 146 -19.12 8.99 12.10
CA TRP A 146 -19.50 9.70 13.28
C TRP A 146 -19.38 11.21 13.01
N ASP A 147 -20.42 11.96 13.33
CA ASP A 147 -20.40 13.41 13.28
C ASP A 147 -20.56 13.99 14.70
N LYS A 148 -20.15 15.24 14.88
CA LYS A 148 -20.41 15.95 16.12
C LYS A 148 -21.92 16.05 16.33
N CYS A 149 -22.36 15.78 17.54
CA CYS A 149 -23.76 15.94 17.91
C CYS A 149 -24.17 17.41 17.82
N ASP A 150 -25.17 17.74 17.01
CA ASP A 150 -25.63 19.13 16.80
C ASP A 150 -26.20 19.74 18.09
N THR A 151 -26.81 18.92 18.96
CA THR A 151 -27.45 19.37 20.19
C THR A 151 -26.43 19.81 21.24
N CYS A 152 -25.30 19.10 21.37
CA CYS A 152 -24.29 19.41 22.37
C CYS A 152 -22.97 19.90 21.76
N HIS A 153 -22.89 20.05 20.48
CA HIS A 153 -21.70 20.49 19.75
C HIS A 153 -20.40 19.72 20.09
N GLY A 154 -20.57 18.43 20.39
CA GLY A 154 -19.45 17.52 20.70
C GLY A 154 -19.08 17.44 22.19
N THR A 155 -19.72 18.19 23.09
CA THR A 155 -19.42 18.16 24.54
C THR A 155 -19.93 16.89 25.21
N GLY A 156 -20.98 16.26 24.69
CA GLY A 156 -21.69 15.15 25.30
C GLY A 156 -22.60 15.57 26.46
N ALA A 157 -22.53 16.83 26.92
CA ALA A 157 -23.36 17.35 28.01
C ALA A 157 -24.67 17.91 27.46
N LYS A 158 -25.70 17.91 28.30
CA LYS A 158 -26.99 18.54 28.02
C LYS A 158 -26.79 20.03 27.73
N PRO A 159 -27.52 20.63 26.75
CA PRO A 159 -27.46 22.06 26.50
C PRO A 159 -27.63 22.88 27.76
N GLY A 160 -26.74 23.86 27.98
CA GLY A 160 -26.73 24.68 29.22
C GLY A 160 -25.89 24.08 30.37
N THR A 161 -25.37 22.86 30.21
CA THR A 161 -24.44 22.25 31.16
C THR A 161 -23.09 21.97 30.50
N SER A 162 -22.05 21.76 31.30
CA SER A 162 -20.71 21.46 30.79
C SER A 162 -20.08 20.25 31.50
N PRO A 163 -19.18 19.52 30.83
CA PRO A 163 -18.41 18.48 31.47
C PRO A 163 -17.57 19.06 32.62
N VAL A 164 -17.59 18.41 33.79
CA VAL A 164 -16.82 18.81 34.99
C VAL A 164 -15.55 17.98 35.10
N THR A 165 -14.50 18.54 35.68
CA THR A 165 -13.25 17.82 35.93
C THR A 165 -13.49 16.63 36.85
N CYS A 166 -12.98 15.46 36.50
CA CYS A 166 -13.14 14.26 37.32
C CYS A 166 -12.47 14.42 38.69
N SER A 167 -13.24 14.28 39.75
CA SER A 167 -12.76 14.44 41.14
C SER A 167 -11.80 13.32 41.57
N THR A 168 -11.79 12.17 40.90
CA THR A 168 -10.94 11.01 41.23
C THR A 168 -9.53 11.13 40.67
N CYS A 169 -9.38 11.64 39.43
CA CYS A 169 -8.09 11.80 38.78
C CYS A 169 -7.69 13.25 38.53
N HIS A 170 -8.50 14.20 39.01
CA HIS A 170 -8.26 15.65 38.88
C HIS A 170 -7.92 16.08 37.42
N GLY A 171 -8.56 15.43 36.43
CA GLY A 171 -8.37 15.73 35.03
C GLY A 171 -7.33 14.88 34.30
N HIS A 172 -6.53 14.10 35.02
CA HIS A 172 -5.42 13.32 34.44
C HIS A 172 -5.87 12.08 33.66
N GLY A 173 -7.11 11.62 33.82
CA GLY A 173 -7.62 10.42 33.15
C GLY A 173 -7.08 9.10 33.71
N GLN A 174 -6.03 9.14 34.51
CA GLN A 174 -5.37 8.00 35.14
C GLN A 174 -5.21 8.19 36.63
N VAL A 175 -5.21 7.10 37.39
CA VAL A 175 -4.92 7.07 38.79
C VAL A 175 -3.68 6.23 39.05
N ARG A 176 -2.84 6.68 40.01
CA ARG A 176 -1.70 5.88 40.46
C ARG A 176 -2.13 5.07 41.66
N MET A 177 -2.01 3.77 41.55
CA MET A 177 -2.15 2.85 42.67
C MET A 177 -0.77 2.37 43.11
N GLN A 178 -0.47 2.58 44.39
CA GLN A 178 0.76 2.07 44.99
C GLN A 178 0.49 0.69 45.60
N GLN A 179 1.15 -0.31 45.10
CA GLN A 179 1.07 -1.67 45.63
C GLN A 179 2.48 -2.09 46.08
N GLY A 180 2.82 -1.89 47.33
CA GLY A 180 4.16 -2.05 47.86
C GLY A 180 5.15 -1.07 47.25
N PHE A 181 6.24 -1.54 46.70
CA PHE A 181 7.30 -0.73 46.04
C PHE A 181 6.99 -0.36 44.58
N PHE A 182 5.90 -0.89 44.01
CA PHE A 182 5.52 -0.63 42.61
C PHE A 182 4.39 0.40 42.53
N SER A 183 4.55 1.37 41.63
CA SER A 183 3.50 2.33 41.27
C SER A 183 2.92 1.95 39.92
N ILE A 184 1.68 1.50 39.89
CA ILE A 184 0.97 1.11 38.67
C ILE A 184 0.04 2.27 38.27
N GLN A 185 0.13 2.74 37.04
CA GLN A 185 -0.82 3.66 36.45
C GLN A 185 -2.00 2.88 35.88
N GLN A 186 -3.21 3.20 36.33
CA GLN A 186 -4.43 2.58 35.85
C GLN A 186 -5.38 3.65 35.31
N THR A 187 -6.13 3.34 34.26
CA THR A 187 -7.19 4.19 33.73
C THR A 187 -8.19 4.50 34.84
N CYS A 188 -8.53 5.78 35.00
CA CYS A 188 -9.44 6.20 36.05
C CYS A 188 -10.82 5.53 35.91
N PRO A 189 -11.30 4.79 36.93
CA PRO A 189 -12.55 4.02 36.83
C PRO A 189 -13.78 4.93 36.72
N LYS A 190 -13.70 6.20 37.17
CA LYS A 190 -14.82 7.13 37.12
C LYS A 190 -15.00 7.84 35.80
N CYS A 191 -13.92 8.23 35.13
CA CYS A 191 -13.98 8.97 33.87
C CYS A 191 -13.51 8.16 32.67
N HIS A 192 -13.10 6.91 32.87
CA HIS A 192 -12.63 5.97 31.82
C HIS A 192 -11.58 6.60 30.90
N GLY A 193 -10.66 7.36 31.46
CA GLY A 193 -9.56 7.99 30.72
C GLY A 193 -9.84 9.40 30.21
N SER A 194 -11.08 9.88 30.18
CA SER A 194 -11.44 11.19 29.60
C SER A 194 -10.98 12.40 30.48
N GLY A 195 -10.66 12.18 31.72
CA GLY A 195 -10.36 13.26 32.70
C GLY A 195 -11.56 14.10 33.10
N LYS A 196 -12.70 13.94 32.46
CA LYS A 196 -13.95 14.70 32.69
C LYS A 196 -15.12 13.75 32.95
N VAL A 197 -16.10 14.23 33.67
CA VAL A 197 -17.35 13.52 33.93
C VAL A 197 -18.52 14.41 33.48
N ILE A 198 -19.51 13.82 32.86
CA ILE A 198 -20.70 14.49 32.37
C ILE A 198 -21.85 14.15 33.35
N PRO A 199 -22.22 15.08 34.25
CA PRO A 199 -23.31 14.84 35.23
C PRO A 199 -24.67 14.65 34.55
N GLU A 200 -24.95 15.48 33.54
CA GLU A 200 -26.19 15.43 32.76
C GLU A 200 -25.84 15.14 31.29
N PRO A 201 -26.00 13.88 30.83
CA PRO A 201 -25.69 13.53 29.45
C PRO A 201 -26.69 14.13 28.45
N CYS A 202 -26.22 14.52 27.29
CA CYS A 202 -27.05 14.97 26.17
C CYS A 202 -27.99 13.84 25.73
N ALA A 203 -29.30 14.10 25.71
CA ALA A 203 -30.30 13.10 25.32
C ALA A 203 -30.15 12.61 23.85
N ALA A 204 -29.66 13.47 22.95
CA ALA A 204 -29.50 13.13 21.53
C ALA A 204 -28.34 12.16 21.24
N CYS A 205 -27.27 12.20 22.02
CA CYS A 205 -26.08 11.35 21.80
C CYS A 205 -25.74 10.44 23.00
N GLY A 206 -26.57 10.45 24.08
CA GLY A 206 -26.33 9.63 25.26
C GLY A 206 -25.02 9.92 26.01
N GLY A 207 -24.47 11.12 25.87
CA GLY A 207 -23.19 11.50 26.47
C GLY A 207 -21.97 11.29 25.56
N ALA A 208 -22.12 10.64 24.41
CA ALA A 208 -21.01 10.32 23.48
C ALA A 208 -20.44 11.56 22.76
N GLY A 209 -21.17 12.67 22.71
CA GLY A 209 -20.77 13.88 21.99
C GLY A 209 -20.84 13.76 20.46
N ARG A 210 -21.14 12.57 19.94
CA ARG A 210 -21.16 12.24 18.50
C ARG A 210 -22.33 11.33 18.17
N ILE A 211 -22.81 11.42 16.92
CA ILE A 211 -23.94 10.64 16.39
C ILE A 211 -23.51 9.99 15.07
N LYS A 212 -24.05 8.79 14.79
CA LYS A 212 -23.85 8.15 13.49
C LYS A 212 -24.68 8.85 12.42
N ARG A 213 -24.03 9.24 11.33
CA ARG A 213 -24.66 9.81 10.13
C ARG A 213 -24.05 9.21 8.88
N ASN A 214 -24.87 9.08 7.83
CA ASN A 214 -24.35 8.77 6.50
C ASN A 214 -23.89 10.07 5.84
N LYS A 215 -22.59 10.20 5.64
CA LYS A 215 -21.98 11.30 4.90
C LYS A 215 -22.00 10.97 3.41
N THR A 216 -22.58 11.87 2.63
CA THR A 216 -22.58 11.76 1.15
C THR A 216 -21.36 12.48 0.61
N LEU A 217 -20.52 11.77 -0.14
CA LEU A 217 -19.26 12.28 -0.68
C LEU A 217 -19.20 12.04 -2.18
N GLU A 218 -18.80 13.05 -2.91
CA GLU A 218 -18.47 12.94 -4.33
C GLU A 218 -17.02 12.43 -4.45
N VAL A 219 -16.84 11.38 -5.25
CA VAL A 219 -15.54 10.77 -5.51
C VAL A 219 -15.32 10.71 -7.01
N LYS A 220 -14.22 11.30 -7.44
CA LYS A 220 -13.80 11.25 -8.84
C LYS A 220 -12.90 10.04 -9.06
N ILE A 221 -13.36 9.13 -9.92
CA ILE A 221 -12.65 7.93 -10.31
C ILE A 221 -11.86 8.23 -11.60
N PRO A 222 -10.52 8.22 -11.57
CA PRO A 222 -9.73 8.51 -12.76
C PRO A 222 -9.84 7.39 -13.79
N ALA A 223 -9.77 7.76 -15.08
CA ALA A 223 -9.72 6.80 -16.17
C ALA A 223 -8.49 5.88 -16.05
N GLY A 224 -8.67 4.60 -16.36
CA GLY A 224 -7.60 3.61 -16.31
C GLY A 224 -7.32 3.02 -14.93
N ILE A 225 -8.10 3.36 -13.91
CA ILE A 225 -7.94 2.81 -12.56
C ILE A 225 -7.96 1.28 -12.58
N ASP A 226 -7.11 0.67 -11.77
CA ASP A 226 -6.99 -0.79 -11.71
C ASP A 226 -7.61 -1.38 -10.44
N ASN A 227 -7.84 -2.69 -10.49
CA ASN A 227 -8.40 -3.44 -9.37
C ASN A 227 -7.48 -3.34 -8.13
N GLY A 228 -8.06 -3.14 -6.94
CA GLY A 228 -7.31 -2.98 -5.70
C GLY A 228 -6.64 -1.61 -5.51
N MET A 229 -6.74 -0.69 -6.48
CA MET A 229 -6.25 0.68 -6.28
C MET A 229 -7.10 1.42 -5.26
N ARG A 230 -6.45 2.34 -4.52
CA ARG A 230 -7.08 3.13 -3.46
C ARG A 230 -7.03 4.61 -3.77
N ILE A 231 -8.16 5.27 -3.61
CA ILE A 231 -8.30 6.72 -3.70
C ILE A 231 -8.43 7.26 -2.28
N ARG A 232 -7.52 8.16 -1.87
CA ARG A 232 -7.57 8.80 -0.57
C ARG A 232 -8.38 10.08 -0.65
N SER A 233 -9.40 10.19 0.18
CA SER A 233 -10.18 11.40 0.42
C SER A 233 -9.83 11.95 1.80
N THR A 234 -8.99 12.99 1.83
CA THR A 234 -8.42 13.54 3.07
C THR A 234 -9.48 14.17 3.96
N GLY A 235 -9.42 13.88 5.26
CA GLY A 235 -10.31 14.44 6.26
C GLY A 235 -11.75 13.91 6.24
N ASN A 236 -12.03 12.87 5.44
CA ASN A 236 -13.34 12.24 5.33
C ASN A 236 -13.46 10.90 6.11
N GLY A 237 -12.50 10.64 6.99
CA GLY A 237 -12.56 9.55 7.97
C GLY A 237 -13.42 9.89 9.19
N GLU A 238 -13.20 9.18 10.29
CA GLU A 238 -13.86 9.49 11.57
C GLU A 238 -13.34 10.81 12.15
N PRO A 239 -14.18 11.56 12.89
CA PRO A 239 -13.73 12.74 13.61
C PRO A 239 -12.75 12.38 14.72
N GLY A 240 -11.74 13.22 14.91
CA GLY A 240 -10.81 13.09 16.02
C GLY A 240 -11.46 13.35 17.37
N THR A 241 -10.81 12.90 18.43
CA THR A 241 -11.25 13.15 19.82
C THR A 241 -10.46 14.29 20.44
N ASN A 242 -11.10 14.99 21.40
CA ASN A 242 -10.52 16.14 22.10
C ASN A 242 -10.00 17.26 21.19
N GLY A 243 -10.66 17.49 20.03
CA GLY A 243 -10.24 18.50 19.07
C GLY A 243 -9.17 18.03 18.07
N GLY A 244 -8.89 16.72 18.03
CA GLY A 244 -7.98 16.13 17.05
C GLY A 244 -8.49 16.23 15.61
N PRO A 245 -7.60 16.17 14.63
CA PRO A 245 -7.97 16.17 13.21
C PRO A 245 -8.74 14.89 12.87
N PRO A 246 -9.64 14.94 11.86
CA PRO A 246 -10.29 13.74 11.35
C PRO A 246 -9.30 12.80 10.69
N GLY A 247 -9.66 11.52 10.55
CA GLY A 247 -8.99 10.54 9.72
C GLY A 247 -9.26 10.78 8.24
N ASP A 248 -8.76 9.89 7.40
CA ASP A 248 -8.98 9.90 5.96
C ASP A 248 -9.92 8.77 5.55
N LEU A 249 -10.57 8.93 4.39
CA LEU A 249 -11.35 7.87 3.77
C LEU A 249 -10.54 7.28 2.60
N TYR A 250 -10.39 5.96 2.60
CA TYR A 250 -9.79 5.20 1.51
C TYR A 250 -10.88 4.46 0.74
N VAL A 251 -11.12 4.87 -0.50
CA VAL A 251 -12.02 4.18 -1.42
C VAL A 251 -11.20 3.15 -2.19
N GLU A 252 -11.43 1.87 -1.92
CA GLU A 252 -10.78 0.75 -2.60
C GLU A 252 -11.65 0.29 -3.76
N ILE A 253 -11.05 0.22 -4.94
CA ILE A 253 -11.75 -0.10 -6.19
C ILE A 253 -11.74 -1.61 -6.43
N HIS A 254 -12.92 -2.16 -6.69
CA HIS A 254 -13.11 -3.54 -7.11
C HIS A 254 -13.79 -3.57 -8.48
N ILE A 255 -13.07 -4.07 -9.48
CA ILE A 255 -13.59 -4.20 -10.85
C ILE A 255 -14.33 -5.53 -10.96
N LYS A 256 -15.60 -5.47 -11.37
CA LYS A 256 -16.39 -6.67 -11.61
C LYS A 256 -15.83 -7.47 -12.80
N PRO A 257 -15.85 -8.82 -12.74
CA PRO A 257 -15.51 -9.65 -13.89
C PRO A 257 -16.36 -9.26 -15.09
N HIS A 258 -15.71 -9.05 -16.24
CA HIS A 258 -16.40 -8.73 -17.48
C HIS A 258 -16.68 -10.01 -18.30
N GLN A 259 -17.82 -10.06 -19.02
CA GLN A 259 -18.24 -11.27 -19.76
C GLN A 259 -17.36 -11.62 -20.96
N VAL A 260 -16.74 -10.61 -21.58
CA VAL A 260 -15.97 -10.76 -22.82
C VAL A 260 -14.49 -10.50 -22.59
N PHE A 261 -14.14 -9.54 -21.74
CA PHE A 261 -12.77 -9.09 -21.59
C PHE A 261 -12.16 -9.50 -20.25
N GLN A 262 -10.91 -9.91 -20.29
CA GLN A 262 -10.04 -10.04 -19.13
C GLN A 262 -8.97 -8.96 -19.20
N ARG A 263 -8.77 -8.21 -18.11
CA ARG A 263 -7.77 -7.17 -18.02
C ARG A 263 -6.47 -7.72 -17.43
N GLU A 264 -5.36 -7.45 -18.07
CA GLU A 264 -4.01 -7.72 -17.56
C GLU A 264 -3.16 -6.44 -17.65
N GLY A 265 -3.03 -5.73 -16.53
CA GLY A 265 -2.42 -4.40 -16.52
C GLY A 265 -3.20 -3.39 -17.35
N ASP A 266 -2.59 -2.86 -18.42
CA ASP A 266 -3.23 -1.93 -19.36
C ASP A 266 -3.80 -2.66 -20.59
N ASP A 267 -3.47 -3.93 -20.77
CA ASP A 267 -3.93 -4.75 -21.89
C ASP A 267 -5.26 -5.44 -21.59
N LEU A 268 -5.97 -5.76 -22.66
CA LEU A 268 -7.20 -6.54 -22.64
C LEU A 268 -7.03 -7.83 -23.42
N HIS A 269 -7.64 -8.88 -22.93
CA HIS A 269 -7.70 -10.19 -23.56
C HIS A 269 -9.16 -10.57 -23.79
N CYS A 270 -9.46 -11.15 -24.96
CA CYS A 270 -10.77 -11.73 -25.23
C CYS A 270 -10.64 -13.04 -26.00
N GLU A 271 -11.49 -14.00 -25.70
CA GLU A 271 -11.65 -15.18 -26.53
C GLU A 271 -12.58 -14.85 -27.70
N MET A 272 -12.15 -15.21 -28.90
CA MET A 272 -12.85 -14.89 -30.11
C MET A 272 -13.23 -16.19 -30.83
N PRO A 273 -14.47 -16.67 -30.66
CA PRO A 273 -14.95 -17.81 -31.41
C PRO A 273 -15.14 -17.44 -32.88
N ILE A 274 -14.52 -18.20 -33.77
CA ILE A 274 -14.71 -18.09 -35.22
C ILE A 274 -15.16 -19.42 -35.81
N SER A 275 -16.00 -19.37 -36.84
CA SER A 275 -16.42 -20.59 -37.51
C SER A 275 -15.26 -21.28 -38.19
N PHE A 276 -15.29 -22.60 -38.28
CA PHE A 276 -14.32 -23.40 -39.05
C PHE A 276 -14.11 -22.88 -40.48
N THR A 277 -15.19 -22.50 -41.16
CA THR A 277 -15.13 -21.98 -42.53
C THR A 277 -14.37 -20.64 -42.58
N LYS A 278 -14.62 -19.76 -41.59
CA LYS A 278 -13.90 -18.48 -41.48
C LYS A 278 -12.41 -18.67 -41.18
N ALA A 279 -12.10 -19.64 -40.32
CA ALA A 279 -10.71 -19.99 -40.01
C ALA A 279 -9.97 -20.56 -41.24
N ALA A 280 -10.64 -21.38 -42.05
CA ALA A 280 -10.07 -21.99 -43.24
C ALA A 280 -9.90 -21.02 -44.41
N LEU A 281 -10.94 -20.22 -44.70
CA LEU A 281 -10.99 -19.33 -45.87
C LEU A 281 -10.50 -17.92 -45.62
N GLY A 282 -10.33 -17.55 -44.37
CA GLY A 282 -10.01 -16.19 -43.98
C GLY A 282 -11.21 -15.23 -44.10
N GLY A 283 -10.91 -13.94 -44.03
CA GLY A 283 -11.86 -12.86 -44.25
C GLY A 283 -12.04 -11.93 -43.08
N GLU A 284 -12.85 -10.91 -43.27
CA GLU A 284 -13.10 -9.87 -42.28
C GLU A 284 -14.00 -10.33 -41.12
N ILE A 285 -13.65 -9.94 -39.91
CA ILE A 285 -14.46 -10.13 -38.70
C ILE A 285 -14.52 -8.85 -37.90
N GLU A 286 -15.61 -8.63 -37.21
CA GLU A 286 -15.78 -7.54 -36.26
C GLU A 286 -15.55 -8.04 -34.84
N VAL A 287 -14.76 -7.28 -34.09
CA VAL A 287 -14.50 -7.55 -32.67
C VAL A 287 -14.96 -6.37 -31.84
N PRO A 288 -15.67 -6.60 -30.74
CA PRO A 288 -16.02 -5.53 -29.80
C PRO A 288 -14.75 -4.99 -29.13
N THR A 289 -14.75 -3.71 -28.81
CA THR A 289 -13.76 -3.04 -27.99
C THR A 289 -14.47 -2.16 -26.98
N LEU A 290 -13.78 -1.64 -25.98
CA LEU A 290 -14.39 -0.71 -25.01
C LEU A 290 -14.89 0.60 -25.64
N SER A 291 -14.43 0.95 -26.84
CA SER A 291 -14.79 2.16 -27.57
C SER A 291 -15.60 1.93 -28.84
N GLY A 292 -16.22 0.75 -28.98
CA GLY A 292 -17.00 0.36 -30.15
C GLY A 292 -16.54 -0.92 -30.81
N LYS A 293 -16.69 -1.05 -32.13
CA LYS A 293 -16.29 -2.25 -32.89
C LYS A 293 -15.11 -1.94 -33.79
N VAL A 294 -14.26 -2.93 -34.02
CA VAL A 294 -13.13 -2.85 -34.95
C VAL A 294 -13.16 -4.08 -35.85
N SER A 295 -13.06 -3.85 -37.15
CA SER A 295 -12.91 -4.91 -38.13
C SER A 295 -11.43 -5.16 -38.41
N PHE A 296 -11.07 -6.44 -38.56
CA PHE A 296 -9.76 -6.85 -39.06
C PHE A 296 -9.86 -8.15 -39.87
N THR A 297 -8.86 -8.39 -40.70
CA THR A 297 -8.83 -9.55 -41.58
C THR A 297 -8.14 -10.71 -40.89
N VAL A 298 -8.84 -11.84 -40.80
CA VAL A 298 -8.27 -13.15 -40.42
C VAL A 298 -7.63 -13.80 -41.64
N PRO A 299 -6.36 -14.15 -41.58
CA PRO A 299 -5.71 -14.89 -42.69
C PRO A 299 -6.30 -16.30 -42.87
N GLU A 300 -6.20 -16.81 -44.07
CA GLU A 300 -6.52 -18.21 -44.38
C GLU A 300 -5.69 -19.20 -43.56
N GLY A 301 -6.30 -20.31 -43.16
CA GLY A 301 -5.64 -21.35 -42.38
C GLY A 301 -5.34 -20.97 -40.93
N THR A 302 -6.01 -19.94 -40.37
CA THR A 302 -5.86 -19.53 -38.97
C THR A 302 -6.28 -20.67 -38.05
N GLN A 303 -5.39 -21.02 -37.12
CA GLN A 303 -5.59 -22.11 -36.15
C GLN A 303 -6.12 -21.60 -34.81
N THR A 304 -6.76 -22.48 -34.06
CA THR A 304 -7.08 -22.24 -32.64
C THR A 304 -5.81 -21.89 -31.86
N GLY A 305 -5.90 -20.94 -30.93
CA GLY A 305 -4.77 -20.45 -30.13
C GLY A 305 -3.95 -19.34 -30.82
N LYS A 306 -4.25 -19.00 -32.08
CA LYS A 306 -3.66 -17.82 -32.72
C LYS A 306 -4.15 -16.57 -32.04
N THR A 307 -3.23 -15.67 -31.69
CA THR A 307 -3.55 -14.40 -31.06
C THR A 307 -3.36 -13.25 -32.05
N PHE A 308 -4.36 -12.40 -32.16
CA PHE A 308 -4.30 -11.13 -32.89
C PHE A 308 -4.20 -9.97 -31.93
N ARG A 309 -3.23 -9.08 -32.17
CA ARG A 309 -2.99 -7.88 -31.36
C ARG A 309 -3.57 -6.65 -32.06
N LEU A 310 -4.55 -6.02 -31.44
CA LEU A 310 -5.13 -4.76 -31.88
C LEU A 310 -4.51 -3.62 -31.07
N LYS A 311 -3.58 -2.91 -31.68
CA LYS A 311 -2.81 -1.85 -31.03
C LYS A 311 -3.69 -0.71 -30.54
N GLY A 312 -3.45 -0.25 -29.30
CA GLY A 312 -4.13 0.89 -28.69
C GLY A 312 -5.63 0.67 -28.43
N LYS A 313 -6.08 -0.61 -28.36
CA LYS A 313 -7.48 -0.99 -28.05
C LYS A 313 -7.66 -1.56 -26.66
N GLY A 314 -6.62 -1.48 -25.82
CA GLY A 314 -6.68 -1.75 -24.39
C GLY A 314 -7.15 -0.55 -23.57
N ILE A 315 -6.70 -0.45 -22.34
CA ILE A 315 -7.03 0.61 -21.38
C ILE A 315 -5.86 1.60 -21.28
N LYS A 316 -6.15 2.88 -21.16
CA LYS A 316 -5.13 3.88 -20.86
C LYS A 316 -4.86 3.84 -19.35
N GLY A 317 -3.70 3.35 -18.95
CA GLY A 317 -3.34 3.23 -17.54
C GLY A 317 -3.21 4.59 -16.84
N VAL A 318 -3.60 4.65 -15.56
CA VAL A 318 -3.53 5.89 -14.73
C VAL A 318 -2.11 6.44 -14.65
N ARG A 319 -1.10 5.57 -14.64
CA ARG A 319 0.31 5.94 -14.42
C ARG A 319 1.17 5.85 -15.66
N SER A 320 0.85 4.94 -16.58
CA SER A 320 1.68 4.64 -17.74
C SER A 320 1.62 5.73 -18.81
N GLY A 321 0.50 6.45 -18.90
CA GLY A 321 0.23 7.39 -19.99
C GLY A 321 0.01 6.72 -21.35
N TYR A 322 0.26 5.42 -21.47
CA TYR A 322 0.06 4.63 -22.67
C TYR A 322 -1.30 3.95 -22.66
N THR A 323 -1.84 3.74 -23.86
CA THR A 323 -3.00 2.87 -24.04
C THR A 323 -2.49 1.48 -24.38
N GLY A 324 -2.90 0.50 -23.59
CA GLY A 324 -2.60 -0.91 -23.83
C GLY A 324 -3.24 -1.43 -25.11
N ASP A 325 -3.07 -2.69 -25.39
CA ASP A 325 -3.56 -3.37 -26.58
C ASP A 325 -4.69 -4.35 -26.25
N LEU A 326 -5.44 -4.73 -27.27
CA LEU A 326 -6.42 -5.81 -27.15
C LEU A 326 -5.86 -7.05 -27.86
N PHE A 327 -5.76 -8.15 -27.10
CA PHE A 327 -5.34 -9.45 -27.58
C PHE A 327 -6.56 -10.35 -27.79
N CYS A 328 -6.84 -10.70 -29.05
CA CYS A 328 -7.94 -11.57 -29.43
C CYS A 328 -7.41 -12.99 -29.63
N HIS A 329 -7.80 -13.91 -28.76
CA HIS A 329 -7.42 -15.32 -28.81
C HIS A 329 -8.44 -16.08 -29.63
N VAL A 330 -8.00 -16.62 -30.76
CA VAL A 330 -8.89 -17.37 -31.67
C VAL A 330 -9.23 -18.74 -31.09
N VAL A 331 -10.54 -19.01 -31.04
CA VAL A 331 -11.08 -20.34 -30.77
C VAL A 331 -11.90 -20.77 -31.98
N VAL A 332 -11.44 -21.80 -32.71
CA VAL A 332 -12.17 -22.30 -33.86
C VAL A 332 -13.34 -23.16 -33.38
N GLU A 333 -14.55 -22.74 -33.70
CA GLU A 333 -15.78 -23.44 -33.33
C GLU A 333 -16.14 -24.47 -34.42
N THR A 334 -16.30 -25.70 -33.97
CA THR A 334 -16.82 -26.78 -34.83
C THR A 334 -18.33 -26.73 -34.87
N PRO A 335 -18.97 -26.65 -36.06
CA PRO A 335 -20.42 -26.54 -36.17
C PRO A 335 -21.09 -27.80 -35.67
N VAL A 336 -22.22 -27.61 -34.94
CA VAL A 336 -23.06 -28.68 -34.38
C VAL A 336 -24.43 -28.70 -35.05
N LYS A 337 -25.18 -29.82 -34.91
CA LYS A 337 -26.55 -30.01 -35.47
C LYS A 337 -26.62 -29.77 -36.97
N LEU A 338 -25.67 -30.33 -37.72
CA LEU A 338 -25.57 -30.23 -39.18
C LEU A 338 -26.76 -30.95 -39.88
N THR A 339 -27.25 -30.31 -40.95
CA THR A 339 -28.18 -30.94 -41.88
C THR A 339 -27.46 -32.00 -42.72
N GLU A 340 -28.17 -32.97 -43.35
CA GLU A 340 -27.54 -34.00 -44.19
C GLU A 340 -26.73 -33.38 -45.33
N LYS A 341 -27.28 -32.36 -45.98
CA LYS A 341 -26.54 -31.64 -47.05
C LYS A 341 -25.21 -31.04 -46.57
N GLN A 342 -25.16 -30.47 -45.35
CA GLN A 342 -23.93 -29.95 -44.79
C GLN A 342 -22.95 -31.08 -44.47
N LYS A 343 -23.40 -32.21 -43.98
CA LYS A 343 -22.58 -33.40 -43.74
C LYS A 343 -21.98 -33.94 -45.02
N ASP A 344 -22.74 -33.97 -46.10
CA ASP A 344 -22.27 -34.44 -47.41
C ASP A 344 -21.17 -33.50 -47.97
N LEU A 345 -21.35 -32.19 -47.84
CA LEU A 345 -20.32 -31.23 -48.24
C LEU A 345 -19.02 -31.39 -47.42
N LEU A 346 -19.16 -31.66 -46.11
CA LEU A 346 -17.98 -31.92 -45.28
C LEU A 346 -17.29 -33.25 -45.58
N ARG A 347 -18.07 -34.30 -45.94
CA ARG A 347 -17.48 -35.58 -46.42
C ARG A 347 -16.71 -35.38 -47.71
N GLU A 348 -17.26 -34.61 -48.63
CA GLU A 348 -16.57 -34.27 -49.88
C GLU A 348 -15.32 -33.46 -49.65
N PHE A 349 -15.38 -32.46 -48.76
CA PHE A 349 -14.22 -31.68 -48.34
C PHE A 349 -13.12 -32.58 -47.71
N ASP A 350 -13.49 -33.51 -46.82
CA ASP A 350 -12.55 -34.49 -46.23
C ASP A 350 -11.89 -35.36 -47.26
N ARG A 351 -12.65 -35.83 -48.30
CA ARG A 351 -12.11 -36.61 -49.42
C ARG A 351 -11.04 -35.82 -50.16
N LEU A 352 -11.35 -34.57 -50.56
CA LEU A 352 -10.42 -33.71 -51.31
C LEU A 352 -9.18 -33.35 -50.50
N THR A 353 -9.31 -33.12 -49.20
CA THR A 353 -8.18 -32.84 -48.32
C THR A 353 -7.25 -34.05 -48.18
N LYS A 354 -7.77 -35.26 -48.11
CA LYS A 354 -7.00 -36.49 -48.08
C LYS A 354 -6.23 -36.72 -49.37
N GLU A 355 -6.85 -36.45 -50.53
CA GLU A 355 -6.19 -36.53 -51.85
C GLU A 355 -5.01 -35.53 -51.98
N GLY A 356 -5.14 -34.34 -51.39
CA GLY A 356 -4.07 -33.32 -51.35
C GLY A 356 -2.93 -33.63 -50.41
N GLY A 357 -3.06 -34.61 -49.56
CA GLY A 357 -2.03 -35.12 -48.67
C GLY A 357 -1.64 -34.16 -47.51
N ALA A 358 -0.43 -34.30 -47.04
CA ALA A 358 0.10 -33.62 -45.85
C ALA A 358 0.11 -32.07 -45.91
N LYS A 359 -0.14 -31.48 -47.06
CA LYS A 359 -0.17 -30.01 -47.23
C LYS A 359 -1.32 -29.35 -46.50
N HIS A 360 -2.45 -30.09 -46.36
CA HIS A 360 -3.69 -29.57 -45.78
C HIS A 360 -3.79 -29.76 -44.23
N SER A 361 -2.96 -30.64 -43.66
CA SER A 361 -2.99 -30.96 -42.23
C SER A 361 -1.59 -31.12 -41.65
N PRO A 362 -0.77 -30.04 -41.61
CA PRO A 362 0.63 -30.13 -41.20
C PRO A 362 0.83 -30.56 -39.76
N GLN A 363 -0.09 -30.18 -38.86
CA GLN A 363 0.00 -30.57 -37.43
C GLN A 363 -0.27 -32.05 -37.23
N SER A 364 -1.25 -32.61 -37.93
CA SER A 364 -1.59 -34.03 -37.86
C SER A 364 -0.41 -34.90 -38.28
N LYS A 365 0.31 -34.51 -39.36
CA LYS A 365 1.52 -35.21 -39.81
C LYS A 365 2.63 -35.15 -38.78
N GLY A 366 2.95 -33.97 -38.26
CA GLY A 366 3.98 -33.79 -37.24
C GLY A 366 3.69 -34.55 -35.94
N TRP A 367 2.41 -34.71 -35.56
CA TRP A 367 2.01 -35.54 -34.45
C TRP A 367 2.21 -37.04 -34.73
N MET A 368 1.77 -37.52 -35.91
CA MET A 368 1.95 -38.91 -36.31
C MET A 368 3.44 -39.31 -36.41
N ASP A 369 4.28 -38.41 -36.89
CA ASP A 369 5.72 -38.63 -36.94
C ASP A 369 6.32 -38.75 -35.54
N LYS A 370 5.94 -37.87 -34.62
CA LYS A 370 6.34 -37.94 -33.20
C LYS A 370 5.85 -39.21 -32.49
N VAL A 371 4.65 -39.70 -32.82
CA VAL A 371 4.13 -40.96 -32.28
C VAL A 371 4.93 -42.15 -32.78
N LYS A 372 5.35 -42.18 -34.05
CA LYS A 372 6.24 -43.21 -34.58
C LYS A 372 7.58 -43.23 -33.86
N ASP A 373 8.20 -42.05 -33.75
CA ASP A 373 9.51 -41.91 -33.05
C ASP A 373 9.45 -42.29 -31.56
N PHE A 374 8.25 -42.28 -30.95
CA PHE A 374 8.06 -42.67 -29.56
C PHE A 374 7.96 -44.19 -29.37
N PHE A 375 7.52 -44.92 -30.43
CA PHE A 375 7.36 -46.39 -30.41
C PHE A 375 8.53 -47.14 -31.11
N GLU A 376 9.44 -46.45 -31.75
CA GLU A 376 10.74 -46.97 -32.22
C GLU A 376 11.81 -46.75 -31.13
#